data_31beca6dfa7598324062d1e6c323c5ee
#
_entry.id   31beca6dfa7598324062d1e6c323c5ee
#
_cell.length_a   1.000
_cell.length_b   1.000
_cell.length_c   1.000
_cell.angle_alpha   90.00
_cell.angle_beta   90.00
_cell.angle_gamma   90.00
#
_symmetry.space_group_name_H-M   'P 1'
#
loop_
_entity.id
_entity.type
_entity.pdbx_description
1 polymer ?
#
loop_
_entity_poly.entity_id
_entity_poly.type
_entity_poly.pdbx_seq_one_letter_code
_entity_poly.pdbx_strand_id
1 'polypeptide(L)'
;TAANRRCLLAQAPTGIGKTVGTLFPLLRAMPGQGIDKVAYLTCKGTGRLTALDALATLRAGTPGQALRVLVMVPKDEGCQHPDTACHPAACPLAAGFYDRLPAARQEAVAQGWLDASAQRDIALRHGICPYYLGQELVRWADVVVGDVHHLFSSQGLLWGLAQALGWR
;
A
#
# COMPACT_ATOMS: atom_id res chain seq x y z
N THR A 1 4.26 7.77 21.19
CA THR A 1 3.44 6.54 21.14
C THR A 1 4.11 5.46 20.31
N ALA A 2 4.44 5.73 19.04
CA ALA A 2 5.14 4.78 18.17
C ALA A 2 6.48 4.33 18.75
N ALA A 3 7.31 5.26 19.24
CA ALA A 3 8.59 4.97 19.89
C ALA A 3 8.47 4.01 21.09
N ASN A 4 7.38 4.10 21.83
CA ASN A 4 7.15 3.32 23.06
C ASN A 4 6.29 2.06 22.81
N ARG A 5 5.97 1.73 21.57
CA ARG A 5 5.09 0.59 21.18
C ARG A 5 3.76 0.57 21.92
N ARG A 6 3.17 1.75 22.17
CA ARG A 6 1.89 1.89 22.85
C ARG A 6 0.77 2.19 21.86
N CYS A 7 -0.41 1.64 22.11
CA CYS A 7 -1.62 2.05 21.42
C CYS A 7 -2.05 3.44 21.89
N LEU A 8 -2.54 4.25 20.94
CA LEU A 8 -3.22 5.51 21.21
C LEU A 8 -4.66 5.39 20.72
N LEU A 9 -5.60 5.59 21.61
CA LEU A 9 -7.00 5.77 21.26
C LEU A 9 -7.32 7.27 21.30
N ALA A 10 -7.64 7.86 20.15
CA ALA A 10 -7.94 9.27 20.04
C ALA A 10 -9.33 9.49 19.46
N GLN A 11 -10.15 10.23 20.18
CA GLN A 11 -11.47 10.69 19.73
C GLN A 11 -11.39 12.18 19.40
N ALA A 12 -11.87 12.57 18.23
CA ALA A 12 -11.86 13.95 17.81
C ALA A 12 -13.00 14.22 16.81
N PRO A 13 -13.55 15.45 16.77
CA PRO A 13 -14.59 15.85 15.83
C PRO A 13 -14.18 15.65 14.35
N THR A 14 -15.16 15.58 13.47
CA THR A 14 -14.90 15.59 12.02
C THR A 14 -14.33 16.95 11.60
N GLY A 15 -13.50 16.98 10.55
CA GLY A 15 -12.97 18.22 9.97
C GLY A 15 -11.72 18.81 10.61
N ILE A 16 -11.26 18.33 11.77
CA ILE A 16 -10.06 18.89 12.45
C ILE A 16 -8.71 18.41 11.86
N GLY A 17 -8.72 17.73 10.74
CA GLY A 17 -7.48 17.26 10.12
C GLY A 17 -6.87 16.01 10.74
N LYS A 18 -7.69 15.08 11.29
CA LYS A 18 -7.20 13.85 11.93
C LYS A 18 -6.22 13.05 11.07
N THR A 19 -6.49 12.93 9.79
CA THR A 19 -5.68 12.14 8.85
C THR A 19 -4.27 12.72 8.73
N VAL A 20 -4.16 14.00 8.43
CA VAL A 20 -2.85 14.69 8.39
C VAL A 20 -2.18 14.70 9.77
N GLY A 21 -2.96 14.98 10.82
CA GLY A 21 -2.48 15.00 12.21
C GLY A 21 -1.94 13.67 12.72
N THR A 22 -2.31 12.53 12.11
CA THR A 22 -1.74 11.22 12.41
C THR A 22 -0.62 10.84 11.46
N LEU A 23 -0.77 11.07 10.15
CA LEU A 23 0.22 10.68 9.15
C LEU A 23 1.51 11.52 9.26
N PHE A 24 1.39 12.85 9.40
CA PHE A 24 2.56 13.72 9.42
C PHE A 24 3.56 13.37 10.53
N PRO A 25 3.16 13.27 11.82
CA PRO A 25 4.11 12.93 12.88
C PRO A 25 4.66 11.51 12.75
N LEU A 26 3.89 10.54 12.23
CA LEU A 26 4.39 9.18 11.99
C LEU A 26 5.46 9.16 10.91
N LEU A 27 5.19 9.78 9.76
CA LEU A 27 6.15 9.85 8.66
C LEU A 27 7.44 10.58 9.05
N ARG A 28 7.30 11.66 9.80
CA ARG A 28 8.46 12.40 10.32
C ARG A 28 9.29 11.57 11.32
N ALA A 29 8.64 10.69 12.08
CA ALA A 29 9.31 9.86 13.07
C ALA A 29 9.98 8.61 12.47
N MET A 30 9.57 8.16 11.28
CA MET A 30 10.07 6.91 10.68
C MET A 30 11.59 6.78 10.69
N PRO A 31 12.38 7.74 10.15
CA PRO A 31 13.83 7.57 10.07
C PRO A 31 14.50 7.49 11.44
N GLY A 32 14.03 8.29 12.40
CA GLY A 32 14.65 8.40 13.73
C GLY A 32 14.23 7.32 14.74
N GLN A 33 13.16 6.57 14.44
CA GLN A 33 12.58 5.59 15.35
C GLN A 33 12.68 4.15 14.85
N GLY A 34 13.34 3.92 13.72
CA GLY A 34 13.45 2.59 13.10
C GLY A 34 12.06 2.03 12.76
N ILE A 35 11.16 2.86 12.26
CA ILE A 35 9.85 2.45 11.74
C ILE A 35 10.00 2.13 10.27
N ASP A 36 9.79 0.86 9.90
CA ASP A 36 9.98 0.39 8.54
C ASP A 36 8.81 0.77 7.64
N LYS A 37 7.59 0.84 8.20
CA LYS A 37 6.37 1.00 7.42
C LYS A 37 5.24 1.63 8.23
N VAL A 38 4.43 2.43 7.55
CA VAL A 38 3.16 2.94 8.08
C VAL A 38 2.01 2.27 7.32
N ALA A 39 1.13 1.58 8.03
CA ALA A 39 -0.13 1.08 7.48
C ALA A 39 -1.27 2.00 7.92
N TYR A 40 -1.87 2.71 6.96
CA TYR A 40 -3.08 3.48 7.18
C TYR A 40 -4.30 2.67 6.76
N LEU A 41 -5.05 2.19 7.74
CA LEU A 41 -6.14 1.25 7.52
C LEU A 41 -7.48 1.89 7.79
N THR A 42 -8.45 1.63 6.92
CA THR A 42 -9.82 2.17 7.01
C THR A 42 -10.85 1.06 6.84
N CYS A 43 -12.04 1.28 7.41
CA CYS A 43 -13.18 0.37 7.20
C CYS A 43 -14.03 0.74 5.97
N LYS A 44 -13.75 1.87 5.32
CA LYS A 44 -14.56 2.41 4.20
C LYS A 44 -13.66 2.96 3.10
N GLY A 45 -14.08 2.78 1.85
CA GLY A 45 -13.36 3.29 0.67
C GLY A 45 -13.12 4.80 0.68
N THR A 46 -14.07 5.59 1.20
CA THR A 46 -13.90 7.04 1.36
C THR A 46 -12.73 7.43 2.25
N GLY A 47 -12.42 6.62 3.26
CA GLY A 47 -11.25 6.84 4.12
C GLY A 47 -9.92 6.66 3.38
N ARG A 48 -9.87 5.78 2.38
CA ARG A 48 -8.69 5.61 1.51
C ARG A 48 -8.41 6.87 0.71
N LEU A 49 -9.43 7.50 0.11
CA LEU A 49 -9.28 8.75 -0.64
C LEU A 49 -8.77 9.88 0.25
N THR A 50 -9.35 10.05 1.43
CA THR A 50 -8.88 11.07 2.40
C THR A 50 -7.42 10.85 2.81
N ALA A 51 -6.99 9.59 2.96
CA ALA A 51 -5.60 9.30 3.25
C ALA A 51 -4.67 9.65 2.09
N LEU A 52 -5.08 9.36 0.85
CA LEU A 52 -4.31 9.71 -0.35
C LEU A 52 -4.18 11.21 -0.53
N ASP A 53 -5.25 11.98 -0.34
CA ASP A 53 -5.22 13.45 -0.41
C ASP A 53 -4.25 14.04 0.63
N ALA A 54 -4.29 13.51 1.86
CA ALA A 54 -3.38 13.91 2.91
C ALA A 54 -1.91 13.58 2.57
N LEU A 55 -1.65 12.36 2.07
CA LEU A 55 -0.31 11.92 1.65
C LEU A 55 0.22 12.72 0.45
N ALA A 56 -0.64 13.04 -0.53
CA ALA A 56 -0.28 13.89 -1.66
C ALA A 56 0.13 15.29 -1.19
N THR A 57 -0.63 15.87 -0.27
CA THR A 57 -0.32 17.17 0.34
C THR A 57 1.01 17.16 1.09
N LEU A 58 1.25 16.11 1.90
CA LEU A 58 2.50 15.95 2.65
C LEU A 58 3.70 15.75 1.71
N ARG A 59 3.54 14.96 0.65
CA ARG A 59 4.58 14.73 -0.37
C ARG A 59 4.92 16.03 -1.11
N ALA A 60 3.93 16.84 -1.47
CA ALA A 60 4.14 18.13 -2.12
C ALA A 60 4.89 19.13 -1.21
N GLY A 61 4.65 19.07 0.09
CA GLY A 61 5.32 19.92 1.09
C GLY A 61 6.76 19.51 1.42
N THR A 62 7.23 18.36 0.94
CA THR A 62 8.58 17.83 1.21
C THR A 62 9.29 17.42 -0.09
N PRO A 63 9.64 18.38 -0.97
CA PRO A 63 10.34 18.07 -2.21
C PRO A 63 11.69 17.42 -1.93
N GLY A 64 11.99 16.34 -2.65
CA GLY A 64 13.24 15.57 -2.49
C GLY A 64 13.16 14.38 -1.52
N GLN A 65 12.08 14.24 -0.77
CA GLN A 65 11.84 13.06 0.05
C GLN A 65 11.08 12.00 -0.76
N ALA A 66 11.74 10.90 -1.09
CA ALA A 66 11.12 9.78 -1.81
C ALA A 66 10.18 9.03 -0.85
N LEU A 67 8.90 9.36 -0.86
CA LEU A 67 7.86 8.63 -0.13
C LEU A 67 7.13 7.69 -1.10
N ARG A 68 7.25 6.38 -0.88
CA ARG A 68 6.57 5.35 -1.66
C ARG A 68 5.24 5.00 -1.02
N VAL A 69 4.17 5.36 -1.71
CA VAL A 69 2.79 5.14 -1.27
C VAL A 69 2.14 4.06 -2.11
N LEU A 70 1.59 3.05 -1.48
CA LEU A 70 0.84 1.96 -2.12
C LEU A 70 -0.59 1.92 -1.60
N VAL A 71 -1.55 1.81 -2.50
CA VAL A 71 -2.95 1.49 -2.17
C VAL A 71 -3.17 -0.01 -2.36
N MET A 72 -3.66 -0.68 -1.33
CA MET A 72 -4.11 -2.07 -1.44
C MET A 72 -5.44 -2.10 -2.20
N VAL A 73 -5.44 -2.74 -3.35
CA VAL A 73 -6.62 -2.90 -4.20
C VAL A 73 -7.21 -4.29 -3.96
N PRO A 74 -8.53 -4.40 -3.67
CA PRO A 74 -9.19 -5.70 -3.57
C PRO A 74 -9.12 -6.49 -4.89
N LYS A 75 -9.21 -7.81 -4.79
CA LYS A 75 -9.05 -8.68 -5.97
C LYS A 75 -10.13 -8.43 -7.03
N ASP A 76 -11.34 -8.19 -6.64
CA ASP A 76 -12.48 -7.89 -7.51
C ASP A 76 -12.31 -6.56 -8.28
N GLU A 77 -11.65 -5.57 -7.67
CA GLU A 77 -11.32 -4.30 -8.33
C GLU A 77 -10.04 -4.40 -9.19
N GLY A 78 -9.06 -5.19 -8.77
CA GLY A 78 -7.74 -5.30 -9.41
C GLY A 78 -7.64 -6.36 -10.51
N CYS A 79 -8.53 -7.37 -10.51
CA CYS A 79 -8.48 -8.45 -11.47
C CYS A 79 -9.00 -8.02 -12.85
N GLN A 80 -8.23 -8.31 -13.90
CA GLN A 80 -8.62 -8.00 -15.29
C GLN A 80 -9.38 -9.16 -15.96
N HIS A 81 -9.37 -10.34 -15.34
CA HIS A 81 -10.02 -11.56 -15.84
C HIS A 81 -10.79 -12.26 -14.70
N PRO A 82 -11.88 -11.65 -14.18
CA PRO A 82 -12.57 -12.13 -12.97
C PRO A 82 -13.16 -13.54 -13.14
N ASP A 83 -13.58 -13.89 -14.36
CA ASP A 83 -14.19 -15.19 -14.67
C ASP A 83 -13.15 -16.28 -15.00
N THR A 84 -11.87 -15.98 -14.86
CA THR A 84 -10.78 -16.90 -15.23
C THR A 84 -10.04 -17.35 -13.97
N ALA A 85 -9.68 -18.64 -13.91
CA ALA A 85 -8.88 -19.16 -12.82
C ALA A 85 -7.50 -18.46 -12.77
N CYS A 86 -7.04 -18.10 -11.56
CA CYS A 86 -5.72 -17.47 -11.36
C CYS A 86 -4.59 -18.50 -11.50
N HIS A 87 -4.45 -19.07 -12.69
CA HIS A 87 -3.48 -20.10 -13.00
C HIS A 87 -2.81 -19.81 -14.35
N PRO A 88 -1.49 -20.06 -14.52
CA PRO A 88 -0.76 -19.76 -15.76
C PRO A 88 -1.34 -20.37 -17.03
N ALA A 89 -1.99 -21.54 -16.95
CA ALA A 89 -2.63 -22.16 -18.10
C ALA A 89 -3.98 -21.53 -18.50
N ALA A 90 -4.60 -20.74 -17.62
CA ALA A 90 -5.91 -20.14 -17.85
C ALA A 90 -5.84 -18.62 -18.02
N CYS A 91 -5.06 -17.92 -17.18
CA CYS A 91 -4.99 -16.46 -17.16
C CYS A 91 -3.69 -15.96 -17.84
N PRO A 92 -3.79 -15.16 -18.92
CA PRO A 92 -2.61 -14.67 -19.64
C PRO A 92 -1.72 -13.76 -18.78
N LEU A 93 -2.28 -13.06 -17.79
CA LEU A 93 -1.52 -12.21 -16.86
C LEU A 93 -0.86 -13.00 -15.72
N ALA A 94 -1.23 -14.26 -15.53
CA ALA A 94 -0.57 -15.17 -14.60
C ALA A 94 0.58 -15.95 -15.29
N ALA A 95 0.47 -16.19 -16.59
CA ALA A 95 1.50 -16.86 -17.37
C ALA A 95 2.77 -16.03 -17.40
N GLY A 96 3.92 -16.55 -16.94
CA GLY A 96 5.20 -15.85 -16.89
C GLY A 96 5.22 -14.63 -15.94
N PHE A 97 4.35 -14.59 -14.93
CA PHE A 97 4.26 -13.49 -13.97
C PHE A 97 5.61 -13.21 -13.31
N TYR A 98 6.25 -14.23 -12.77
CA TYR A 98 7.51 -14.08 -12.03
C TYR A 98 8.70 -13.67 -12.90
N ASP A 99 8.70 -14.01 -14.18
CA ASP A 99 9.75 -13.64 -15.13
C ASP A 99 9.69 -12.13 -15.45
N ARG A 100 8.49 -11.56 -15.48
CA ARG A 100 8.23 -10.15 -15.80
C ARG A 100 8.13 -9.24 -14.56
N LEU A 101 7.87 -9.84 -13.39
CA LEU A 101 7.73 -9.13 -12.12
C LEU A 101 8.93 -8.21 -11.77
N PRO A 102 10.20 -8.60 -11.96
CA PRO A 102 11.34 -7.75 -11.60
C PRO A 102 11.33 -6.40 -12.30
N ALA A 103 11.03 -6.37 -13.60
CA ALA A 103 10.97 -5.13 -14.38
C ALA A 103 9.78 -4.26 -13.95
N ALA A 104 8.59 -4.86 -13.80
CA ALA A 104 7.40 -4.15 -13.33
C ALA A 104 7.60 -3.57 -11.92
N ARG A 105 8.21 -4.31 -11.03
CA ARG A 105 8.54 -3.86 -9.67
C ARG A 105 9.53 -2.70 -9.69
N GLN A 106 10.57 -2.76 -10.50
CA GLN A 106 11.55 -1.68 -10.62
C GLN A 106 10.89 -0.38 -11.07
N GLU A 107 10.03 -0.43 -12.08
CA GLU A 107 9.27 0.72 -12.55
C GLU A 107 8.34 1.27 -11.47
N ALA A 108 7.59 0.39 -10.79
CA ALA A 108 6.68 0.78 -9.72
C ALA A 108 7.40 1.46 -8.54
N VAL A 109 8.52 0.90 -8.11
CA VAL A 109 9.33 1.47 -7.02
C VAL A 109 9.88 2.85 -7.42
N ALA A 110 10.32 3.01 -8.67
CA ALA A 110 10.81 4.29 -9.19
C ALA A 110 9.69 5.36 -9.25
N GLN A 111 8.48 4.98 -9.63
CA GLN A 111 7.32 5.88 -9.66
C GLN A 111 6.91 6.34 -8.25
N GLY A 112 6.93 5.46 -7.26
CA GLY A 112 6.72 5.73 -5.86
C GLY A 112 5.29 6.10 -5.45
N TRP A 113 4.38 6.43 -6.37
CA TRP A 113 2.96 6.68 -6.12
C TRP A 113 2.13 5.62 -6.85
N LEU A 114 1.55 4.70 -6.07
CA LEU A 114 0.97 3.45 -6.57
C LEU A 114 -0.48 3.33 -6.11
N ASP A 115 -1.33 4.22 -6.64
CA ASP A 115 -2.78 4.06 -6.56
C ASP A 115 -3.27 2.94 -7.51
N ALA A 116 -4.57 2.67 -7.55
CA ALA A 116 -5.14 1.60 -8.35
C ALA A 116 -4.85 1.77 -9.86
N SER A 117 -4.87 3.01 -10.35
CA SER A 117 -4.59 3.35 -11.75
C SER A 117 -3.13 3.07 -12.10
N ALA A 118 -2.21 3.61 -11.32
CA ALA A 118 -0.77 3.43 -11.53
C ALA A 118 -0.36 1.95 -11.50
N GLN A 119 -0.89 1.18 -10.54
CA GLN A 119 -0.63 -0.26 -10.48
C GLN A 119 -1.14 -1.00 -11.71
N ARG A 120 -2.37 -0.68 -12.17
CA ARG A 120 -2.94 -1.25 -13.39
C ARG A 120 -2.08 -0.94 -14.61
N ASP A 121 -1.73 0.32 -14.80
CA ASP A 121 -0.99 0.79 -15.98
C ASP A 121 0.40 0.13 -16.06
N ILE A 122 1.12 0.08 -14.96
CA ILE A 122 2.42 -0.61 -14.89
C ILE A 122 2.24 -2.10 -15.17
N ALA A 123 1.32 -2.76 -14.48
CA ALA A 123 1.11 -4.19 -14.63
C ALA A 123 0.77 -4.59 -16.07
N LEU A 124 -0.12 -3.83 -16.72
CA LEU A 124 -0.52 -4.11 -18.10
C LEU A 124 0.60 -3.85 -19.11
N ARG A 125 1.43 -2.80 -18.92
CA ARG A 125 2.63 -2.60 -19.75
C ARG A 125 3.59 -3.78 -19.69
N HIS A 126 3.71 -4.41 -18.51
CA HIS A 126 4.55 -5.59 -18.33
C HIS A 126 3.81 -6.91 -18.55
N GLY A 127 2.53 -6.89 -18.91
CA GLY A 127 1.72 -8.07 -19.16
C GLY A 127 1.53 -8.97 -17.92
N ILE A 128 1.49 -8.41 -16.72
CA ILE A 128 1.30 -9.13 -15.45
C ILE A 128 0.01 -8.70 -14.74
N CYS A 129 -0.42 -9.49 -13.75
CA CYS A 129 -1.62 -9.22 -12.99
C CYS A 129 -1.46 -8.00 -12.07
N PRO A 130 -2.31 -6.94 -12.18
CA PRO A 130 -2.24 -5.76 -11.31
C PRO A 130 -2.44 -6.09 -9.83
N TYR A 131 -3.39 -6.97 -9.52
CA TYR A 131 -3.65 -7.39 -8.15
C TYR A 131 -2.42 -8.04 -7.50
N TYR A 132 -1.78 -9.00 -8.17
CA TYR A 132 -0.59 -9.66 -7.62
C TYR A 132 0.63 -8.74 -7.62
N LEU A 133 0.76 -7.82 -8.57
CA LEU A 133 1.78 -6.77 -8.51
C LEU A 133 1.60 -5.93 -7.23
N GLY A 134 0.38 -5.48 -6.92
CA GLY A 134 0.10 -4.75 -5.68
C GLY A 134 0.48 -5.52 -4.41
N GLN A 135 0.22 -6.84 -4.37
CA GLN A 135 0.63 -7.68 -3.24
C GLN A 135 2.16 -7.73 -3.06
N GLU A 136 2.90 -7.84 -4.16
CA GLU A 136 4.36 -7.84 -4.14
C GLU A 136 4.94 -6.48 -3.70
N LEU A 137 4.32 -5.37 -4.14
CA LEU A 137 4.80 -4.02 -3.86
C LEU A 137 4.66 -3.61 -2.39
N VAL A 138 3.87 -4.32 -1.59
CA VAL A 138 3.75 -4.07 -0.14
C VAL A 138 5.12 -4.05 0.54
N ARG A 139 6.05 -4.90 0.12
CA ARG A 139 7.41 -4.98 0.70
C ARG A 139 8.23 -3.71 0.46
N TRP A 140 7.94 -3.00 -0.63
CA TRP A 140 8.73 -1.86 -1.12
C TRP A 140 8.14 -0.50 -0.78
N ALA A 141 6.88 -0.45 -0.34
CA ALA A 141 6.21 0.78 0.03
C ALA A 141 6.60 1.23 1.44
N ASP A 142 6.71 2.54 1.64
CA ASP A 142 6.90 3.16 2.96
C ASP A 142 5.55 3.34 3.67
N VAL A 143 4.50 3.65 2.89
CA VAL A 143 3.13 3.77 3.37
C VAL A 143 2.23 2.84 2.59
N VAL A 144 1.44 2.05 3.30
CA VAL A 144 0.40 1.19 2.72
C VAL A 144 -0.97 1.71 3.19
N VAL A 145 -1.82 2.06 2.23
CA VAL A 145 -3.21 2.46 2.48
C VAL A 145 -4.13 1.31 2.09
N GLY A 146 -4.99 0.87 2.99
CA GLY A 146 -5.84 -0.28 2.71
C GLY A 146 -7.03 -0.43 3.65
N ASP A 147 -7.72 -1.56 3.52
CA ASP A 147 -8.77 -1.97 4.43
C ASP A 147 -8.19 -2.62 5.69
N VAL A 148 -8.90 -2.50 6.80
CA VAL A 148 -8.51 -3.09 8.09
C VAL A 148 -8.31 -4.61 8.02
N HIS A 149 -8.99 -5.31 7.12
CA HIS A 149 -8.86 -6.74 6.94
C HIS A 149 -7.47 -7.18 6.45
N HIS A 150 -6.71 -6.30 5.79
CA HIS A 150 -5.33 -6.63 5.39
C HIS A 150 -4.40 -6.89 6.58
N LEU A 151 -4.71 -6.33 7.75
CA LEU A 151 -3.94 -6.53 8.97
C LEU A 151 -4.67 -7.42 10.00
N PHE A 152 -5.97 -7.21 10.18
CA PHE A 152 -6.76 -7.81 11.26
C PHE A 152 -7.53 -9.07 10.87
N SER A 153 -7.25 -9.62 9.68
CA SER A 153 -7.73 -10.94 9.27
C SER A 153 -6.66 -12.00 9.54
N SER A 154 -7.07 -13.22 9.85
CA SER A 154 -6.16 -14.37 10.02
C SER A 154 -5.32 -14.70 8.77
N GLN A 155 -5.78 -14.24 7.60
CA GLN A 155 -5.09 -14.37 6.32
C GLN A 155 -4.61 -12.99 5.80
N GLY A 156 -4.54 -11.99 6.67
CA GLY A 156 -4.14 -10.65 6.30
C GLY A 156 -2.70 -10.58 5.81
N LEU A 157 -2.49 -10.13 4.57
CA LEU A 157 -1.16 -10.04 3.96
C LEU A 157 -0.20 -9.18 4.79
N LEU A 158 -0.67 -8.03 5.28
CA LEU A 158 0.16 -7.12 6.08
C LEU A 158 0.59 -7.77 7.39
N TRP A 159 -0.30 -8.51 8.03
CA TRP A 159 0.03 -9.25 9.25
C TRP A 159 1.10 -10.31 8.98
N GLY A 160 0.89 -11.15 7.96
CA GLY A 160 1.86 -12.19 7.60
C GLY A 160 3.23 -11.64 7.25
N LEU A 161 3.30 -10.56 6.47
CA LEU A 161 4.56 -9.93 6.10
C LEU A 161 5.24 -9.24 7.28
N ALA A 162 4.48 -8.57 8.15
CA ALA A 162 5.02 -7.92 9.35
C ALA A 162 5.69 -8.94 10.28
N GLN A 163 5.06 -10.11 10.46
CA GLN A 163 5.65 -11.20 11.24
C GLN A 163 6.89 -11.79 10.56
N ALA A 164 6.80 -12.11 9.27
CA ALA A 164 7.89 -12.76 8.53
C ALA A 164 9.14 -11.87 8.37
N LEU A 165 8.95 -10.56 8.25
CA LEU A 165 10.02 -9.58 7.99
C LEU A 165 10.41 -8.77 9.24
N GLY A 166 9.73 -8.96 10.35
CA GLY A 166 10.01 -8.26 11.61
C GLY A 166 9.76 -6.75 11.53
N TRP A 167 8.81 -6.29 10.73
CA TRP A 167 8.54 -4.85 10.57
C TRP A 167 8.12 -4.16 11.87
N ARG A 168 8.52 -2.92 11.99
CA ARG A 168 8.08 -1.97 13.01
C ARG A 168 7.20 -0.89 12.40
#